data_6951d6dace0321504d4675577232104d
#
_entry.id   6951d6dace0321504d4675577232104d
#
_cell.length_a   1.000
_cell.length_b   1.000
_cell.length_c   1.000
_cell.angle_alpha   90.00
_cell.angle_beta   90.00
_cell.angle_gamma   90.00
#
_symmetry.space_group_name_H-M   'P 1'
#
loop_
_entity.id
_entity.type
_entity.pdbx_description
1 polymer ?
#
loop_
_entity_poly.entity_id
_entity_poly.type
_entity_poly.pdbx_seq_one_letter_code
_entity_poly.pdbx_strand_id
1 'polypeptide(L)'
;MELYDVIDSKGNPAGQIVSREKAHAEGIPHRTAHIWIIRKKEGKVQILLQKRSQNKDSFPGKFDTSSAGHIQAGDEPLESALRELKEELGISATPEQLHFAGTFPISFTKEFHGKMFRDEEIAFVYIYQEPVN
;
A
#
# COMPACT_ATOMS: atom_id res chain seq x y z
N MET A 1 -16.71 6.92 2.38
CA MET A 1 -15.59 7.86 2.60
C MET A 1 -14.44 7.15 3.29
N GLU A 2 -13.27 7.19 2.68
CA GLU A 2 -12.08 6.62 3.31
C GLU A 2 -11.51 7.59 4.33
N LEU A 3 -11.18 7.07 5.52
CA LEU A 3 -10.58 7.83 6.60
C LEU A 3 -9.26 7.17 6.99
N TYR A 4 -8.26 7.99 7.27
CA TYR A 4 -6.92 7.53 7.63
C TYR A 4 -6.50 8.08 8.99
N ASP A 5 -5.71 7.30 9.72
CA ASP A 5 -5.04 7.81 10.90
C ASP A 5 -3.90 8.74 10.48
N VAL A 6 -3.83 9.92 11.09
CA VAL A 6 -2.64 10.75 11.01
C VAL A 6 -1.56 10.05 11.82
N ILE A 7 -0.35 9.98 11.29
CA ILE A 7 0.73 9.23 11.93
C ILE A 7 1.91 10.13 12.30
N ASP A 8 2.72 9.64 13.23
CA ASP A 8 3.99 10.27 13.59
C ASP A 8 5.11 9.78 12.64
N SER A 9 6.34 10.20 12.87
CA SER A 9 7.47 9.84 12.01
C SER A 9 7.83 8.37 12.02
N LYS A 10 7.31 7.61 12.98
CA LYS A 10 7.53 6.17 13.08
C LYS A 10 6.39 5.34 12.48
N GLY A 11 5.33 6.01 12.01
CA GLY A 11 4.17 5.34 11.45
C GLY A 11 3.11 4.94 12.46
N ASN A 12 3.19 5.43 13.69
CA ASN A 12 2.20 5.14 14.73
C ASN A 12 1.06 6.17 14.69
N PRO A 13 -0.19 5.76 14.92
CA PRO A 13 -1.30 6.70 14.96
C PRO A 13 -1.07 7.79 16.01
N ALA A 14 -1.33 9.05 15.61
CA ALA A 14 -1.09 10.21 16.47
C ALA A 14 -2.37 10.73 17.16
N GLY A 15 -3.49 10.02 17.03
CA GLY A 15 -4.72 10.38 17.69
C GLY A 15 -5.68 11.23 16.87
N GLN A 16 -5.37 11.50 15.61
CA GLN A 16 -6.23 12.25 14.71
C GLN A 16 -6.59 11.43 13.48
N ILE A 17 -7.74 11.72 12.90
CA ILE A 17 -8.23 11.04 11.70
C ILE A 17 -8.55 12.09 10.64
N VAL A 18 -8.15 11.82 9.38
CA VAL A 18 -8.43 12.71 8.26
C VAL A 18 -9.04 11.92 7.10
N SER A 19 -9.76 12.64 6.24
CA SER A 19 -10.26 12.05 5.00
C SER A 19 -9.13 11.89 3.98
N ARG A 20 -9.34 10.98 3.03
CA ARG A 20 -8.40 10.78 1.92
C ARG A 20 -8.14 12.09 1.17
N GLU A 21 -9.21 12.82 0.87
CA GLU A 21 -9.13 14.06 0.11
C GLU A 21 -8.27 15.09 0.82
N LYS A 22 -8.47 15.24 2.13
CA LYS A 22 -7.69 16.18 2.93
C LYS A 22 -6.24 15.74 3.05
N ALA A 23 -6.00 14.44 3.24
CA ALA A 23 -4.64 13.92 3.35
C ALA A 23 -3.81 14.24 2.11
N HIS A 24 -4.39 14.06 0.92
CA HIS A 24 -3.68 14.31 -0.33
C HIS A 24 -3.67 15.77 -0.75
N ALA A 25 -4.62 16.58 -0.29
CA ALA A 25 -4.62 18.01 -0.56
C ALA A 25 -3.58 18.77 0.29
N GLU A 26 -3.40 18.33 1.53
CA GLU A 26 -2.54 19.04 2.49
C GLU A 26 -1.24 18.31 2.79
N GLY A 27 -1.02 17.11 2.24
CA GLY A 27 0.19 16.35 2.50
C GLY A 27 0.27 15.80 3.92
N ILE A 28 -0.84 15.31 4.45
CA ILE A 28 -0.90 14.79 5.81
C ILE A 28 -0.39 13.34 5.81
N PRO A 29 0.58 13.00 6.68
CA PRO A 29 1.15 11.65 6.73
C PRO A 29 0.11 10.60 7.13
N HIS A 30 0.09 9.51 6.39
CA HIS A 30 -0.81 8.37 6.63
C HIS A 30 -0.11 7.07 6.25
N ARG A 31 -0.77 5.93 6.48
CA ARG A 31 -0.16 4.62 6.29
C ARG A 31 -0.70 3.91 5.07
N THR A 32 0.17 3.15 4.42
CA THR A 32 -0.21 2.23 3.34
C THR A 32 0.36 0.86 3.61
N ALA A 33 -0.24 -0.17 3.00
CA ALA A 33 0.27 -1.53 3.04
C ALA A 33 0.68 -1.91 1.62
N HIS A 34 1.91 -2.34 1.45
CA HIS A 34 2.44 -2.80 0.16
C HIS A 34 2.81 -4.26 0.29
N ILE A 35 2.35 -5.07 -0.63
CA ILE A 35 2.65 -6.50 -0.63
C ILE A 35 3.36 -6.84 -1.93
N TRP A 36 4.54 -7.48 -1.80
CA TRP A 36 5.27 -8.01 -2.94
C TRP A 36 5.07 -9.51 -2.96
N ILE A 37 4.59 -10.03 -4.09
CA ILE A 37 4.40 -11.47 -4.27
C ILE A 37 5.60 -12.01 -5.02
N ILE A 38 6.31 -12.96 -4.41
CA ILE A 38 7.46 -13.58 -5.02
C ILE A 38 7.23 -15.08 -5.18
N ARG A 39 7.92 -15.67 -6.15
CA ARG A 39 7.97 -17.13 -6.29
C ARG A 39 9.37 -17.52 -6.72
N LYS A 40 9.78 -18.72 -6.33
CA LYS A 40 11.04 -19.30 -6.78
C LYS A 40 10.73 -20.29 -7.90
N LYS A 41 11.39 -20.13 -9.02
CA LYS A 41 11.23 -21.02 -10.16
C LYS A 41 12.59 -21.22 -10.84
N GLU A 42 13.02 -22.47 -10.95
CA GLU A 42 14.29 -22.83 -11.59
C GLU A 42 15.47 -22.05 -11.00
N GLY A 43 15.49 -21.93 -9.68
CA GLY A 43 16.57 -21.24 -8.99
C GLY A 43 16.53 -19.72 -9.07
N LYS A 44 15.47 -19.16 -9.68
CA LYS A 44 15.31 -17.71 -9.82
C LYS A 44 14.13 -17.22 -9.00
N VAL A 45 14.26 -15.99 -8.47
CA VAL A 45 13.18 -15.31 -7.78
C VAL A 45 12.44 -14.43 -8.79
N GLN A 46 11.13 -14.61 -8.87
CA GLN A 46 10.27 -13.80 -9.73
C GLN A 46 9.34 -12.96 -8.87
N ILE A 47 9.08 -11.74 -9.29
CA ILE A 47 8.19 -10.81 -8.60
C ILE A 47 6.99 -10.53 -9.48
N LEU A 48 5.78 -10.65 -8.88
CA LEU A 48 4.55 -10.29 -9.58
C LEU A 48 4.38 -8.78 -9.51
N LEU A 49 4.17 -8.15 -10.65
CA LEU A 49 3.88 -6.72 -10.74
C LEU A 49 2.46 -6.54 -11.28
N GLN A 50 1.76 -5.55 -10.75
CA GLN A 50 0.43 -5.19 -11.20
C GLN A 50 0.53 -3.93 -12.05
N LYS A 51 -0.03 -4.00 -13.27
CA LYS A 51 -0.07 -2.82 -14.15
C LYS A 51 -1.27 -1.97 -13.77
N ARG A 52 -1.02 -0.69 -13.50
CA ARG A 52 -2.10 0.24 -13.16
C ARG A 52 -3.00 0.50 -14.35
N SER A 53 -4.30 0.63 -14.08
CA SER A 53 -5.29 0.96 -15.11
C SER A 53 -4.99 2.33 -15.70
N GLN A 54 -5.30 2.50 -16.99
CA GLN A 54 -5.20 3.81 -17.65
C GLN A 54 -6.15 4.84 -17.06
N ASN A 55 -7.16 4.40 -16.32
CA ASN A 55 -8.14 5.28 -15.68
C ASN A 55 -7.75 5.73 -14.27
N LYS A 56 -6.59 5.33 -13.76
CA LYS A 56 -6.14 5.75 -12.43
C LYS A 56 -5.79 7.24 -12.43
N ASP A 57 -6.07 7.91 -11.34
CA ASP A 57 -5.78 9.33 -11.15
C ASP A 57 -4.29 9.62 -11.06
N SER A 58 -3.50 8.63 -10.61
CA SER A 58 -2.04 8.77 -10.49
C SER A 58 -1.34 7.65 -11.24
N PHE A 59 -0.30 8.01 -11.98
CA PHE A 59 0.54 7.08 -12.74
C PHE A 59 -0.23 6.02 -13.53
N PRO A 60 -1.16 6.43 -14.41
CA PRO A 60 -1.93 5.46 -15.19
C PRO A 60 -1.02 4.65 -16.13
N GLY A 61 -1.33 3.36 -16.28
CA GLY A 61 -0.59 2.47 -17.18
C GLY A 61 0.79 2.05 -16.70
N LYS A 62 1.25 2.52 -15.53
CA LYS A 62 2.55 2.14 -14.97
C LYS A 62 2.44 0.87 -14.15
N PHE A 63 3.57 0.17 -13.97
CA PHE A 63 3.62 -1.00 -13.10
C PHE A 63 3.76 -0.56 -11.64
N ASP A 64 3.18 -1.33 -10.75
CA ASP A 64 3.18 -1.06 -9.32
C ASP A 64 3.47 -2.36 -8.56
N THR A 65 3.51 -2.28 -7.21
CA THR A 65 3.66 -3.46 -6.37
C THR A 65 2.58 -4.49 -6.68
N SER A 66 2.79 -5.73 -6.28
CA SER A 66 1.81 -6.81 -6.51
C SER A 66 0.44 -6.43 -5.96
N SER A 67 0.40 -5.85 -4.77
CA SER A 67 -0.83 -5.33 -4.18
C SER A 67 -0.46 -4.16 -3.26
N ALA A 68 -1.26 -3.10 -3.27
CA ALA A 68 -1.04 -1.94 -2.43
C ALA A 68 -2.37 -1.25 -2.11
N GLY A 69 -2.51 -0.78 -0.90
CA GLY A 69 -3.70 -0.06 -0.47
C GLY A 69 -3.45 0.79 0.76
N HIS A 70 -4.33 1.74 1.01
CA HIS A 70 -4.26 2.58 2.19
C HIS A 70 -4.77 1.82 3.41
N ILE A 71 -4.11 2.03 4.55
CA ILE A 71 -4.57 1.47 5.82
C ILE A 71 -5.60 2.44 6.38
N GLN A 72 -6.82 1.97 6.53
CA GLN A 72 -7.91 2.81 7.03
C GLN A 72 -7.77 3.07 8.52
N ALA A 73 -8.38 4.15 8.99
CA ALA A 73 -8.35 4.52 10.40
C ALA A 73 -8.84 3.36 11.28
N GLY A 74 -8.06 3.05 12.31
CA GLY A 74 -8.39 1.97 13.25
C GLY A 74 -7.94 0.59 12.81
N ASP A 75 -7.47 0.41 11.57
CA ASP A 75 -7.04 -0.89 11.09
C ASP A 75 -5.55 -1.12 11.38
N GLU A 76 -5.20 -2.39 11.57
CA GLU A 76 -3.81 -2.79 11.75
C GLU A 76 -3.15 -3.05 10.40
N PRO A 77 -1.83 -2.80 10.27
CA PRO A 77 -1.14 -3.00 8.98
C PRO A 77 -1.24 -4.41 8.43
N LEU A 78 -1.04 -5.43 9.27
CA LEU A 78 -1.09 -6.83 8.81
C LEU A 78 -2.49 -7.22 8.32
N GLU A 79 -3.53 -6.84 9.06
CA GLU A 79 -4.90 -7.12 8.66
C GLU A 79 -5.25 -6.43 7.36
N SER A 80 -4.78 -5.19 7.18
CA SER A 80 -4.98 -4.44 5.95
C SER A 80 -4.30 -5.13 4.78
N ALA A 81 -3.07 -5.63 4.98
CA ALA A 81 -2.34 -6.34 3.93
C ALA A 81 -3.08 -7.62 3.51
N LEU A 82 -3.57 -8.39 4.47
CA LEU A 82 -4.33 -9.61 4.19
C LEU A 82 -5.60 -9.31 3.40
N ARG A 83 -6.30 -8.24 3.79
CA ARG A 83 -7.52 -7.82 3.10
C ARG A 83 -7.23 -7.38 1.66
N GLU A 84 -6.17 -6.60 1.45
CA GLU A 84 -5.81 -6.13 0.12
C GLU A 84 -5.47 -7.30 -0.83
N LEU A 85 -4.73 -8.29 -0.34
CA LEU A 85 -4.43 -9.47 -1.14
C LEU A 85 -5.70 -10.18 -1.60
N LYS A 86 -6.67 -10.33 -0.70
CA LYS A 86 -7.92 -10.99 -1.03
C LYS A 86 -8.78 -10.17 -1.98
N GLU A 87 -8.91 -8.87 -1.72
CA GLU A 87 -9.76 -8.00 -2.53
C GLU A 87 -9.20 -7.75 -3.92
N GLU A 88 -7.89 -7.53 -4.05
CA GLU A 88 -7.28 -7.21 -5.33
C GLU A 88 -6.93 -8.44 -6.16
N LEU A 89 -6.43 -9.49 -5.52
CA LEU A 89 -5.87 -10.64 -6.23
C LEU A 89 -6.55 -11.96 -5.91
N GLY A 90 -7.55 -11.97 -5.03
CA GLY A 90 -8.26 -13.19 -4.66
C GLY A 90 -7.44 -14.18 -3.84
N ILE A 91 -6.33 -13.73 -3.26
CA ILE A 91 -5.45 -14.60 -2.48
C ILE A 91 -5.87 -14.57 -1.01
N SER A 92 -6.22 -15.75 -0.47
CA SER A 92 -6.54 -15.91 0.95
C SER A 92 -5.29 -16.38 1.68
N ALA A 93 -4.52 -15.44 2.22
CA ALA A 93 -3.29 -15.74 2.95
C ALA A 93 -3.54 -15.75 4.46
N THR A 94 -2.69 -16.47 5.18
CA THR A 94 -2.68 -16.44 6.66
C THR A 94 -1.62 -15.44 7.12
N PRO A 95 -1.72 -14.94 8.38
CA PRO A 95 -0.69 -14.02 8.89
C PRO A 95 0.73 -14.58 8.80
N GLU A 96 0.90 -15.89 8.97
CA GLU A 96 2.22 -16.52 8.90
C GLU A 96 2.81 -16.52 7.49
N GLN A 97 1.98 -16.37 6.47
CA GLN A 97 2.43 -16.33 5.08
C GLN A 97 2.90 -14.96 4.62
N LEU A 98 2.64 -13.93 5.42
CA LEU A 98 3.15 -12.58 5.13
C LEU A 98 4.34 -12.28 6.01
N HIS A 99 5.47 -11.96 5.37
CA HIS A 99 6.70 -11.63 6.07
C HIS A 99 6.89 -10.12 6.04
N PHE A 100 6.94 -9.50 7.22
CA PHE A 100 7.13 -8.06 7.32
C PHE A 100 8.56 -7.69 6.90
N ALA A 101 8.68 -6.82 5.91
CA ALA A 101 9.98 -6.42 5.37
C ALA A 101 10.45 -5.05 5.87
N GLY A 102 9.60 -4.30 6.54
CA GLY A 102 9.96 -3.00 7.10
C GLY A 102 9.00 -1.89 6.69
N THR A 103 9.32 -0.68 7.15
CA THR A 103 8.55 0.52 6.80
C THR A 103 9.42 1.43 5.94
N PHE A 104 8.79 2.08 4.96
CA PHE A 104 9.50 2.96 4.02
C PHE A 104 8.71 4.25 3.83
N PRO A 105 9.33 5.41 3.97
CA PRO A 105 8.65 6.68 3.70
C PRO A 105 8.54 6.89 2.19
N ILE A 106 7.39 7.38 1.76
CA ILE A 106 7.13 7.73 0.38
C ILE A 106 6.59 9.16 0.37
N SER A 107 7.20 10.03 -0.42
CA SER A 107 6.81 11.42 -0.49
C SER A 107 6.89 11.89 -1.93
N PHE A 108 5.77 12.41 -2.45
CA PHE A 108 5.80 13.07 -3.74
C PHE A 108 4.65 14.08 -3.83
N THR A 109 4.85 15.05 -4.72
CA THR A 109 3.84 16.07 -5.01
C THR A 109 3.70 16.16 -6.52
N LYS A 110 2.47 16.14 -7.00
CA LYS A 110 2.19 16.25 -8.42
C LYS A 110 0.84 16.91 -8.66
N GLU A 111 0.71 17.58 -9.79
CA GLU A 111 -0.57 18.14 -10.21
C GLU A 111 -1.32 17.11 -11.06
N PHE A 112 -2.54 16.78 -10.62
CA PHE A 112 -3.45 15.92 -11.37
C PHE A 112 -4.78 16.64 -11.58
N HIS A 113 -5.24 16.72 -12.82
CA HIS A 113 -6.53 17.32 -13.15
C HIS A 113 -6.69 18.74 -12.58
N GLY A 114 -5.60 19.53 -12.64
CA GLY A 114 -5.63 20.91 -12.15
C GLY A 114 -5.54 21.06 -10.63
N LYS A 115 -5.38 19.97 -9.90
CA LYS A 115 -5.26 19.98 -8.44
C LYS A 115 -3.93 19.44 -8.00
N MET A 116 -3.40 20.00 -6.90
CA MET A 116 -2.18 19.48 -6.30
C MET A 116 -2.47 18.24 -5.50
N PHE A 117 -1.71 17.20 -5.77
CA PHE A 117 -1.77 15.93 -5.06
C PHE A 117 -0.47 15.78 -4.28
N ARG A 118 -0.57 15.76 -2.95
CA ARG A 118 0.59 15.61 -2.06
C ARG A 118 0.46 14.29 -1.31
N ASP A 119 1.38 13.38 -1.59
CA ASP A 119 1.37 12.07 -0.95
C ASP A 119 2.52 11.99 0.03
N GLU A 120 2.17 11.90 1.30
CA GLU A 120 3.11 11.70 2.41
C GLU A 120 2.66 10.45 3.13
N GLU A 121 3.37 9.33 2.91
CA GLU A 121 2.95 8.08 3.50
C GLU A 121 4.12 7.29 4.05
N ILE A 122 3.82 6.41 5.01
CA ILE A 122 4.73 5.37 5.44
C ILE A 122 4.15 4.05 4.99
N ALA A 123 4.88 3.36 4.11
CA ALA A 123 4.48 2.07 3.58
C ALA A 123 4.94 0.96 4.51
N PHE A 124 4.00 0.13 4.95
CA PHE A 124 4.28 -1.11 5.68
C PHE A 124 4.39 -2.20 4.63
N VAL A 125 5.59 -2.72 4.43
CA VAL A 125 5.90 -3.62 3.32
C VAL A 125 5.94 -5.06 3.79
N TYR A 126 5.21 -5.92 3.07
CA TYR A 126 5.13 -7.35 3.33
C TYR A 126 5.51 -8.13 2.10
N ILE A 127 6.08 -9.31 2.32
CA ILE A 127 6.42 -10.24 1.25
C ILE A 127 5.59 -11.51 1.41
N TYR A 128 4.88 -11.88 0.36
CA TYR A 128 4.15 -13.13 0.27
C TYR A 128 4.88 -14.04 -0.71
N GLN A 129 5.34 -15.17 -0.22
CA GLN A 129 5.99 -16.16 -1.09
C GLN A 129 4.95 -17.17 -1.55
N GLU A 130 4.75 -17.25 -2.86
CA GLU A 130 3.82 -18.20 -3.44
C GLU A 130 4.31 -19.63 -3.17
N PRO A 131 3.41 -20.53 -2.71
CA PRO A 131 3.80 -21.91 -2.47
C PRO A 131 4.31 -22.57 -3.76
N VAL A 132 5.37 -23.36 -3.62
CA VAL A 132 5.91 -24.12 -4.74
C VAL A 132 5.07 -25.38 -4.92
N ASN A 133 4.55 -25.55 -6.12
CA ASN A 133 3.82 -26.75 -6.50
C ASN A 133 4.73 -27.72 -7.26
#